data_b45493fca400d171a1dadbbf6ac463a8
#
_entry.id   b45493fca400d171a1dadbbf6ac463a8
#
_cell.length_a   1.000
_cell.length_b   1.000
_cell.length_c   1.000
_cell.angle_alpha   90.00
_cell.angle_beta   90.00
_cell.angle_gamma   90.00
#
_symmetry.space_group_name_H-M   'P 1'
#
loop_
_entity.id
_entity.type
_entity.pdbx_description
1 polymer ?
#
loop_
_entity_poly.entity_id
_entity_poly.type
_entity_poly.pdbx_seq_one_letter_code
_entity_poly.pdbx_strand_id
1 'polypeptide(L)'
;MSKAIQTTRPTYDIDLYADDVILDPYHVYRQIRDTAPAVWLPKNDLWAIGRFDDAVAALAANEVLISSKGVAANPRLNAITTPNILMTDAPDHRPLRKVIAHPVMPSGLSEVKPRIEETAQQLIDTLVQRDAFDGMTDLAQILPLTIVSELLGLPEFGRQNMLRWAAATFDALGGDNARTDRAFPTIMELRAFCAEDVRRDTVRPGSWVARLFKAVDEGSIDPALVPMFTRDYIAPSLDTTIFATGHLMHQLGKAPDQWEKLRANPELIPNSINEAVRLESPIRGFTRYARDAYEVGGVQIPKGARVVILYASANRDERRWTNPETFDLERKVSDHVGFGHGIHICMGAQLARLEMRSLLQAMVAKVARIEVGEPMFEMNNVLRGFRSLPMRFIPA
;
A
#
# COMPACT_ATOMS: atom_id res chain seq x y z
N MET A 1 -32.72 -25.20 -31.59
CA MET A 1 -32.53 -25.39 -30.15
C MET A 1 -31.06 -25.06 -29.83
N SER A 2 -30.80 -23.83 -29.45
CA SER A 2 -29.45 -23.41 -29.04
C SER A 2 -29.15 -24.01 -27.64
N LYS A 3 -28.16 -24.91 -27.56
CA LYS A 3 -27.63 -25.38 -26.30
C LYS A 3 -27.00 -24.17 -25.61
N ALA A 4 -27.65 -23.67 -24.55
CA ALA A 4 -27.01 -22.76 -23.63
C ALA A 4 -25.73 -23.46 -23.13
N ILE A 5 -24.58 -22.95 -23.51
CA ILE A 5 -23.29 -23.33 -22.92
C ILE A 5 -23.40 -22.87 -21.47
N GLN A 6 -23.66 -23.78 -20.53
CA GLN A 6 -23.46 -23.57 -19.13
C GLN A 6 -21.94 -23.34 -18.96
N THR A 7 -21.49 -22.10 -19.07
CA THR A 7 -20.14 -21.74 -18.67
C THR A 7 -20.06 -21.94 -17.17
N THR A 8 -19.46 -23.06 -16.76
CA THR A 8 -19.17 -23.31 -15.33
C THR A 8 -18.35 -22.17 -14.81
N ARG A 9 -18.83 -21.49 -13.77
CA ARG A 9 -18.14 -20.38 -13.09
C ARG A 9 -16.78 -20.87 -12.60
N PRO A 10 -15.64 -20.33 -13.07
CA PRO A 10 -14.32 -20.72 -12.57
C PRO A 10 -14.27 -20.48 -11.07
N THR A 11 -13.96 -21.53 -10.31
CA THR A 11 -14.06 -21.49 -8.85
C THR A 11 -12.80 -22.10 -8.24
N TYR A 12 -12.31 -21.46 -7.15
CA TYR A 12 -11.25 -21.99 -6.31
C TYR A 12 -11.67 -21.89 -4.85
N ASP A 13 -11.80 -23.03 -4.17
CA ASP A 13 -12.28 -23.10 -2.78
C ASP A 13 -11.17 -22.82 -1.77
N ILE A 14 -10.73 -21.57 -1.69
CA ILE A 14 -9.71 -21.07 -0.80
C ILE A 14 -10.24 -19.87 0.01
N ASP A 15 -9.76 -19.70 1.24
CA ASP A 15 -9.93 -18.47 2.01
C ASP A 15 -8.68 -17.60 1.86
N LEU A 16 -8.78 -16.47 1.17
CA LEU A 16 -7.67 -15.52 0.97
C LEU A 16 -7.15 -14.90 2.28
N TYR A 17 -7.94 -14.98 3.34
CA TYR A 17 -7.65 -14.37 4.64
C TYR A 17 -7.31 -15.40 5.72
N ALA A 18 -7.14 -16.68 5.35
CA ALA A 18 -6.60 -17.69 6.24
C ALA A 18 -5.15 -17.38 6.61
N ASP A 19 -4.72 -17.76 7.80
CA ASP A 19 -3.40 -17.40 8.34
C ASP A 19 -2.25 -17.93 7.50
N ASP A 20 -2.35 -19.15 7.01
CA ASP A 20 -1.38 -19.79 6.13
C ASP A 20 -1.27 -19.07 4.77
N VAL A 21 -2.41 -18.63 4.21
CA VAL A 21 -2.45 -17.85 2.96
C VAL A 21 -1.89 -16.44 3.15
N ILE A 22 -2.10 -15.83 4.31
CA ILE A 22 -1.50 -14.53 4.62
C ILE A 22 0.02 -14.63 4.72
N LEU A 23 0.53 -15.68 5.34
CA LEU A 23 1.97 -15.91 5.51
C LEU A 23 2.67 -16.24 4.20
N ASP A 24 2.06 -17.05 3.33
CA ASP A 24 2.58 -17.37 2.00
C ASP A 24 1.48 -17.40 0.93
N PRO A 25 1.11 -16.24 0.35
CA PRO A 25 0.01 -16.15 -0.59
C PRO A 25 0.35 -16.60 -2.02
N TYR A 26 1.64 -16.70 -2.37
CA TYR A 26 2.06 -16.74 -3.77
C TYR A 26 1.69 -18.02 -4.50
N HIS A 27 1.67 -19.16 -3.81
CA HIS A 27 1.19 -20.42 -4.37
C HIS A 27 -0.33 -20.34 -4.69
N VAL A 28 -1.14 -19.71 -3.80
CA VAL A 28 -2.58 -19.46 -4.02
C VAL A 28 -2.78 -18.52 -5.19
N TYR A 29 -2.01 -17.45 -5.28
CA TYR A 29 -2.09 -16.48 -6.38
C TYR A 29 -1.77 -17.11 -7.74
N ARG A 30 -0.79 -18.01 -7.80
CA ARG A 30 -0.49 -18.78 -9.01
C ARG A 30 -1.68 -19.64 -9.41
N GLN A 31 -2.29 -20.36 -8.48
CA GLN A 31 -3.49 -21.17 -8.75
C GLN A 31 -4.66 -20.33 -9.28
N ILE A 32 -4.87 -19.14 -8.71
CA ILE A 32 -5.88 -18.19 -9.22
C ILE A 32 -5.57 -17.80 -10.67
N ARG A 33 -4.33 -17.39 -10.98
CA ARG A 33 -3.94 -17.00 -12.34
C ARG A 33 -4.07 -18.15 -13.34
N ASP A 34 -3.77 -19.38 -12.93
CA ASP A 34 -3.81 -20.58 -13.79
C ASP A 34 -5.24 -21.05 -14.00
N THR A 35 -6.14 -20.85 -13.04
CA THR A 35 -7.55 -21.27 -13.14
C THR A 35 -8.28 -20.48 -14.22
N ALA A 36 -8.28 -19.14 -14.16
CA ALA A 36 -8.99 -18.30 -15.14
C ALA A 36 -8.60 -16.82 -15.01
N PRO A 37 -8.96 -15.94 -15.97
CA PRO A 37 -8.82 -14.48 -15.85
C PRO A 37 -9.55 -13.88 -14.65
N ALA A 38 -10.73 -14.42 -14.31
CA ALA A 38 -11.45 -14.15 -13.06
C ALA A 38 -11.91 -15.45 -12.41
N VAL A 39 -11.75 -15.57 -11.10
CA VAL A 39 -12.03 -16.78 -10.33
C VAL A 39 -12.95 -16.45 -9.15
N TRP A 40 -13.99 -17.22 -8.98
CA TRP A 40 -14.88 -17.12 -7.83
C TRP A 40 -14.28 -17.81 -6.60
N LEU A 41 -14.28 -17.11 -5.47
CA LEU A 41 -13.79 -17.59 -4.19
C LEU A 41 -14.97 -17.73 -3.22
N PRO A 42 -15.59 -18.92 -3.10
CA PRO A 42 -16.83 -19.08 -2.35
C PRO A 42 -16.69 -18.79 -0.85
N LYS A 43 -15.54 -19.09 -0.23
CA LYS A 43 -15.30 -18.81 1.19
C LYS A 43 -15.28 -17.34 1.54
N ASN A 44 -14.97 -16.48 0.58
CA ASN A 44 -14.87 -15.03 0.77
C ASN A 44 -16.02 -14.26 0.12
N ASP A 45 -16.90 -14.90 -0.64
CA ASP A 45 -17.94 -14.27 -1.48
C ASP A 45 -17.34 -13.19 -2.41
N LEU A 46 -16.21 -13.51 -3.05
CA LEU A 46 -15.44 -12.60 -3.89
C LEU A 46 -15.11 -13.21 -5.25
N TRP A 47 -15.09 -12.38 -6.29
CA TRP A 47 -14.36 -12.64 -7.50
C TRP A 47 -12.92 -12.15 -7.36
N ALA A 48 -11.93 -12.91 -7.84
CA ALA A 48 -10.52 -12.55 -7.84
C ALA A 48 -9.98 -12.39 -9.25
N ILE A 49 -9.30 -11.28 -9.52
CA ILE A 49 -8.53 -11.02 -10.73
C ILE A 49 -7.06 -10.94 -10.32
N GLY A 50 -6.23 -11.87 -10.85
CA GLY A 50 -4.84 -12.02 -10.45
C GLY A 50 -3.81 -11.93 -11.57
N ARG A 51 -4.19 -11.96 -12.85
CA ARG A 51 -3.30 -11.78 -14.02
C ARG A 51 -2.99 -10.31 -14.24
N PHE A 52 -1.80 -9.99 -14.73
CA PHE A 52 -1.34 -8.62 -14.85
C PHE A 52 -2.21 -7.76 -15.75
N ASP A 53 -2.40 -8.16 -17.00
CA ASP A 53 -3.15 -7.37 -17.99
C ASP A 53 -4.63 -7.24 -17.59
N ASP A 54 -5.22 -8.29 -17.02
CA ASP A 54 -6.58 -8.28 -16.50
C ASP A 54 -6.74 -7.35 -15.29
N ALA A 55 -5.76 -7.32 -14.40
CA ALA A 55 -5.73 -6.42 -13.24
C ALA A 55 -5.60 -4.96 -13.67
N VAL A 56 -4.72 -4.64 -14.62
CA VAL A 56 -4.58 -3.30 -15.20
C VAL A 56 -5.89 -2.85 -15.85
N ALA A 57 -6.51 -3.70 -16.66
CA ALA A 57 -7.80 -3.41 -17.30
C ALA A 57 -8.91 -3.18 -16.27
N ALA A 58 -8.98 -4.03 -15.24
CA ALA A 58 -9.97 -3.91 -14.16
C ALA A 58 -9.79 -2.61 -13.34
N LEU A 59 -8.55 -2.20 -13.05
CA LEU A 59 -8.24 -0.96 -12.36
C LEU A 59 -8.55 0.29 -13.20
N ALA A 60 -8.48 0.18 -14.53
CA ALA A 60 -8.86 1.25 -15.44
C ALA A 60 -10.38 1.34 -15.66
N ALA A 61 -11.13 0.25 -15.44
CA ALA A 61 -12.58 0.16 -15.66
C ALA A 61 -13.41 0.81 -14.53
N ASN A 62 -13.02 1.99 -14.05
CA ASN A 62 -13.59 2.66 -12.88
C ASN A 62 -15.05 3.12 -13.04
N GLU A 63 -15.61 3.08 -14.25
CA GLU A 63 -17.03 3.33 -14.48
C GLU A 63 -17.91 2.10 -14.24
N VAL A 64 -17.33 0.90 -14.29
CA VAL A 64 -18.01 -0.38 -14.11
C VAL A 64 -17.61 -1.01 -12.76
N LEU A 65 -16.32 -1.05 -12.47
CA LEU A 65 -15.75 -1.53 -11.21
C LEU A 65 -15.48 -0.34 -10.29
N ILE A 66 -16.54 0.10 -9.60
CA ILE A 66 -16.56 1.33 -8.81
C ILE A 66 -16.02 1.13 -7.40
N SER A 67 -15.55 2.23 -6.80
CA SER A 67 -15.04 2.29 -5.42
C SER A 67 -16.05 2.85 -4.42
N SER A 68 -17.03 3.62 -4.85
CA SER A 68 -17.97 4.33 -3.96
C SER A 68 -18.89 3.43 -3.13
N LYS A 69 -18.98 2.14 -3.46
CA LYS A 69 -19.64 1.12 -2.63
C LYS A 69 -18.70 0.44 -1.62
N GLY A 70 -17.57 1.09 -1.33
CA GLY A 70 -16.51 0.60 -0.45
C GLY A 70 -15.47 -0.26 -1.17
N VAL A 71 -14.30 -0.39 -0.56
CA VAL A 71 -13.15 -1.15 -1.09
C VAL A 71 -12.72 -2.30 -0.16
N ALA A 72 -13.47 -2.53 0.93
CA ALA A 72 -13.27 -3.66 1.82
C ALA A 72 -13.84 -4.96 1.23
N ALA A 73 -13.22 -6.07 1.60
CA ALA A 73 -13.75 -7.39 1.26
C ALA A 73 -15.00 -7.72 2.09
N ASN A 74 -15.05 -7.28 3.35
CA ASN A 74 -16.22 -7.50 4.20
C ASN A 74 -17.27 -6.39 4.05
N PRO A 75 -18.57 -6.74 4.18
CA PRO A 75 -19.66 -5.78 4.05
C PRO A 75 -19.77 -4.81 5.23
N ARG A 76 -19.29 -5.19 6.42
CA ARG A 76 -19.45 -4.40 7.65
C ARG A 76 -18.76 -3.05 7.56
N LEU A 77 -17.49 -3.03 7.11
CA LEU A 77 -16.78 -1.78 6.92
C LEU A 77 -17.42 -0.95 5.80
N ASN A 78 -17.80 -1.58 4.70
CA ASN A 78 -18.43 -0.88 3.58
C ASN A 78 -19.75 -0.20 3.99
N ALA A 79 -20.51 -0.80 4.92
CA ALA A 79 -21.78 -0.24 5.41
C ALA A 79 -21.62 1.04 6.25
N ILE A 80 -20.50 1.18 6.95
CA ILE A 80 -20.24 2.35 7.81
C ILE A 80 -19.31 3.37 7.16
N THR A 81 -18.78 3.07 5.97
CA THR A 81 -17.79 3.92 5.34
C THR A 81 -18.44 5.21 4.82
N THR A 82 -17.86 6.33 5.21
CA THR A 82 -18.10 7.62 4.59
C THR A 82 -17.15 7.82 3.42
N PRO A 83 -17.59 8.44 2.32
CA PRO A 83 -16.74 8.68 1.16
C PRO A 83 -15.43 9.37 1.54
N ASN A 84 -14.32 8.76 1.16
CA ASN A 84 -12.99 9.34 1.19
C ASN A 84 -12.45 9.31 -0.25
N ILE A 85 -11.23 9.77 -0.50
CA ILE A 85 -10.74 9.86 -1.88
C ILE A 85 -10.63 8.50 -2.57
N LEU A 86 -10.27 7.44 -1.82
CA LEU A 86 -10.20 6.08 -2.35
C LEU A 86 -11.59 5.52 -2.71
N MET A 87 -12.64 5.99 -2.03
CA MET A 87 -14.03 5.56 -2.19
C MET A 87 -14.89 6.60 -2.91
N THR A 88 -14.27 7.51 -3.65
CA THR A 88 -14.96 8.48 -4.50
C THR A 88 -14.73 8.14 -5.96
N ASP A 89 -15.80 8.07 -6.76
CA ASP A 89 -15.73 7.81 -8.19
C ASP A 89 -15.81 9.11 -9.01
N ALA A 90 -15.64 9.02 -10.32
CA ALA A 90 -15.89 10.13 -11.23
C ALA A 90 -17.39 10.52 -11.22
N PRO A 91 -17.74 11.83 -11.36
CA PRO A 91 -16.85 12.96 -11.68
C PRO A 91 -16.16 13.59 -10.47
N ASP A 92 -16.60 13.30 -9.24
CA ASP A 92 -16.18 14.02 -8.01
C ASP A 92 -14.75 13.71 -7.58
N HIS A 93 -14.23 12.54 -7.93
CA HIS A 93 -12.87 12.11 -7.55
C HIS A 93 -11.79 13.11 -7.96
N ARG A 94 -11.79 13.57 -9.21
CA ARG A 94 -10.69 14.37 -9.76
C ARG A 94 -10.50 15.72 -9.06
N PRO A 95 -11.55 16.55 -8.85
CA PRO A 95 -11.42 17.81 -8.14
C PRO A 95 -10.96 17.61 -6.68
N LEU A 96 -11.54 16.66 -5.96
CA LEU A 96 -11.17 16.37 -4.57
C LEU A 96 -9.72 15.88 -4.45
N ARG A 97 -9.31 14.95 -5.33
CA ARG A 97 -7.93 14.47 -5.37
C ARG A 97 -6.92 15.58 -5.62
N LYS A 98 -7.25 16.56 -6.46
CA LYS A 98 -6.36 17.70 -6.72
C LYS A 98 -6.06 18.49 -5.44
N VAL A 99 -7.03 18.65 -4.56
CA VAL A 99 -6.86 19.37 -3.28
C VAL A 99 -5.93 18.57 -2.35
N ILE A 100 -6.26 17.30 -2.10
CA ILE A 100 -5.54 16.52 -1.08
C ILE A 100 -4.18 16.00 -1.56
N ALA A 101 -3.96 15.84 -2.87
CA ALA A 101 -2.68 15.34 -3.39
C ALA A 101 -1.59 16.41 -3.41
N HIS A 102 -1.93 17.71 -3.38
CA HIS A 102 -0.97 18.80 -3.53
C HIS A 102 0.27 18.68 -2.62
N PRO A 103 0.16 18.35 -1.31
CA PRO A 103 1.32 18.25 -0.44
C PRO A 103 2.30 17.12 -0.78
N VAL A 104 1.82 16.05 -1.41
CA VAL A 104 2.62 14.86 -1.77
C VAL A 104 3.07 14.86 -3.23
N MET A 105 2.74 15.91 -3.99
CA MET A 105 3.28 16.12 -5.34
C MET A 105 4.73 16.64 -5.28
N PRO A 106 5.54 16.48 -6.34
CA PRO A 106 6.93 16.90 -6.35
C PRO A 106 7.19 18.33 -5.86
N SER A 107 6.30 19.27 -6.21
CA SER A 107 6.39 20.67 -5.74
C SER A 107 6.21 20.81 -4.23
N GLY A 108 5.30 20.05 -3.63
CA GLY A 108 5.09 20.05 -2.17
C GLY A 108 6.20 19.31 -1.41
N LEU A 109 6.81 18.31 -2.05
CA LEU A 109 7.91 17.55 -1.45
C LEU A 109 9.27 18.25 -1.53
N SER A 110 9.45 19.24 -2.41
CA SER A 110 10.72 19.96 -2.54
C SER A 110 11.16 20.65 -1.23
N GLU A 111 10.20 21.14 -0.44
CA GLU A 111 10.47 21.80 0.84
C GLU A 111 10.93 20.83 1.94
N VAL A 112 10.45 19.59 1.90
CA VAL A 112 10.72 18.57 2.93
C VAL A 112 11.85 17.63 2.55
N LYS A 113 12.25 17.59 1.28
CA LYS A 113 13.31 16.72 0.77
C LYS A 113 14.63 16.85 1.54
N PRO A 114 15.17 18.06 1.82
CA PRO A 114 16.42 18.20 2.59
C PRO A 114 16.33 17.57 3.99
N ARG A 115 15.17 17.71 4.63
CA ARG A 115 14.91 17.12 5.96
C ARG A 115 14.89 15.60 5.92
N ILE A 116 14.28 15.01 4.87
CA ILE A 116 14.25 13.55 4.67
C ILE A 116 15.67 13.03 4.44
N GLU A 117 16.45 13.70 3.58
CA GLU A 117 17.83 13.31 3.26
C GLU A 117 18.74 13.40 4.49
N GLU A 118 18.64 14.48 5.27
CA GLU A 118 19.38 14.65 6.52
C GLU A 118 19.03 13.56 7.55
N THR A 119 17.73 13.30 7.74
CA THR A 119 17.27 12.28 8.70
C THR A 119 17.76 10.89 8.28
N ALA A 120 17.70 10.56 6.98
CA ALA A 120 18.22 9.30 6.45
C ALA A 120 19.74 9.17 6.70
N GLN A 121 20.49 10.25 6.46
CA GLN A 121 21.93 10.28 6.68
C GLN A 121 22.30 10.00 8.14
N GLN A 122 21.66 10.71 9.09
CA GLN A 122 21.88 10.56 10.54
C GLN A 122 21.50 9.15 11.01
N LEU A 123 20.41 8.60 10.48
CA LEU A 123 19.97 7.25 10.79
C LEU A 123 21.01 6.22 10.38
N ILE A 124 21.49 6.29 9.14
CA ILE A 124 22.49 5.33 8.65
C ILE A 124 23.82 5.49 9.38
N ASP A 125 24.25 6.71 9.72
CA ASP A 125 25.45 6.98 10.54
C ASP A 125 25.36 6.30 11.91
N THR A 126 24.16 6.27 12.49
CA THR A 126 23.90 5.59 13.76
C THR A 126 23.91 4.07 13.60
N LEU A 127 23.24 3.54 12.56
CA LEU A 127 23.06 2.09 12.40
C LEU A 127 24.33 1.36 11.99
N VAL A 128 25.22 1.99 11.23
CA VAL A 128 26.54 1.38 10.87
C VAL A 128 27.46 1.18 12.06
N GLN A 129 27.19 1.83 13.21
CA GLN A 129 27.96 1.68 14.45
C GLN A 129 27.37 0.58 15.37
N ARG A 130 26.23 -0.03 15.01
CA ARG A 130 25.59 -1.07 15.82
C ARG A 130 26.00 -2.46 15.36
N ASP A 131 26.23 -3.35 16.29
CA ASP A 131 26.52 -4.77 16.00
C ASP A 131 25.32 -5.51 15.40
N ALA A 132 24.11 -5.14 15.84
CA ALA A 132 22.85 -5.65 15.32
C ALA A 132 21.70 -4.67 15.63
N PHE A 133 20.64 -4.72 14.82
CA PHE A 133 19.42 -3.92 15.00
C PHE A 133 18.23 -4.62 14.35
N ASP A 134 17.02 -4.14 14.65
CA ASP A 134 15.82 -4.58 13.95
C ASP A 134 15.53 -3.66 12.74
N GLY A 135 15.52 -4.24 11.55
CA GLY A 135 15.30 -3.51 10.30
C GLY A 135 13.92 -2.85 10.20
N MET A 136 12.94 -3.28 10.99
CA MET A 136 11.61 -2.67 10.99
C MET A 136 11.57 -1.49 11.95
N THR A 137 11.89 -1.69 13.23
CA THR A 137 11.75 -0.66 14.27
C THR A 137 12.89 0.36 14.27
N ASP A 138 14.11 -0.08 14.01
CA ASP A 138 15.30 0.79 14.04
C ASP A 138 15.63 1.46 12.71
N LEU A 139 15.10 0.95 11.57
CA LEU A 139 15.36 1.50 10.24
C LEU A 139 14.09 1.93 9.52
N ALA A 140 13.20 0.99 9.16
CA ALA A 140 12.10 1.24 8.24
C ALA A 140 11.03 2.20 8.79
N GLN A 141 10.79 2.18 10.10
CA GLN A 141 9.80 3.03 10.77
C GLN A 141 10.27 4.48 10.97
N ILE A 142 11.57 4.72 11.04
CA ILE A 142 12.09 6.01 11.51
C ILE A 142 11.71 7.17 10.59
N LEU A 143 11.94 7.05 9.29
CA LEU A 143 11.60 8.12 8.35
C LEU A 143 10.08 8.37 8.29
N PRO A 144 9.21 7.37 8.02
CA PRO A 144 7.78 7.61 7.97
C PRO A 144 7.21 8.19 9.27
N LEU A 145 7.60 7.67 10.43
CA LEU A 145 7.11 8.18 11.72
C LEU A 145 7.57 9.61 12.01
N THR A 146 8.82 9.93 11.68
CA THR A 146 9.35 11.28 11.91
C THR A 146 8.75 12.27 10.93
N ILE A 147 8.85 11.99 9.65
CA ILE A 147 8.50 12.93 8.58
C ILE A 147 6.98 13.09 8.44
N VAL A 148 6.24 11.98 8.31
CA VAL A 148 4.79 12.04 8.07
C VAL A 148 4.08 12.61 9.30
N SER A 149 4.47 12.21 10.52
CA SER A 149 3.91 12.75 11.75
C SER A 149 4.09 14.27 11.84
N GLU A 150 5.28 14.76 11.47
CA GLU A 150 5.55 16.20 11.41
C GLU A 150 4.69 16.89 10.33
N LEU A 151 4.64 16.33 9.11
CA LEU A 151 3.90 16.92 7.98
C LEU A 151 2.39 16.99 8.22
N LEU A 152 1.81 15.98 8.85
CA LEU A 152 0.39 15.96 9.20
C LEU A 152 0.03 17.03 10.23
N GLY A 153 0.91 17.27 11.21
CA GLY A 153 0.73 18.28 12.24
C GLY A 153 -0.43 17.99 13.20
N LEU A 154 -0.68 16.74 13.48
CA LEU A 154 -1.73 16.27 14.39
C LEU A 154 -1.39 16.59 15.84
N PRO A 155 -2.42 16.71 16.73
CA PRO A 155 -2.22 16.69 18.18
C PRO A 155 -1.44 15.46 18.66
N GLU A 156 -0.85 15.54 19.84
CA GLU A 156 0.02 14.49 20.41
C GLU A 156 -0.61 13.11 20.40
N PHE A 157 -1.87 13.00 20.86
CA PHE A 157 -2.61 11.73 20.86
C PHE A 157 -2.69 11.12 19.46
N GLY A 158 -2.96 11.94 18.43
CA GLY A 158 -3.00 11.49 17.05
C GLY A 158 -1.65 10.94 16.57
N ARG A 159 -0.56 11.66 16.86
CA ARG A 159 0.80 11.25 16.48
C ARG A 159 1.20 9.90 17.09
N GLN A 160 0.87 9.69 18.37
CA GLN A 160 1.19 8.45 19.08
C GLN A 160 0.40 7.24 18.60
N ASN A 161 -0.78 7.44 17.99
CA ASN A 161 -1.67 6.35 17.59
C ASN A 161 -1.67 6.04 16.08
N MET A 162 -0.92 6.79 15.26
CA MET A 162 -0.96 6.67 13.81
C MET A 162 -0.71 5.25 13.31
N LEU A 163 0.34 4.56 13.79
CA LEU A 163 0.65 3.17 13.38
C LEU A 163 -0.47 2.20 13.77
N ARG A 164 -0.96 2.29 14.98
CA ARG A 164 -2.05 1.41 15.46
C ARG A 164 -3.32 1.59 14.63
N TRP A 165 -3.66 2.84 14.30
CA TRP A 165 -4.81 3.15 13.44
C TRP A 165 -4.61 2.69 12.00
N ALA A 166 -3.40 2.83 11.45
CA ALA A 166 -3.07 2.38 10.11
C ALA A 166 -3.22 0.86 10.00
N ALA A 167 -2.57 0.09 10.86
CA ALA A 167 -2.66 -1.37 10.90
C ALA A 167 -4.12 -1.86 11.03
N ALA A 168 -4.89 -1.28 11.95
CA ALA A 168 -6.30 -1.62 12.13
C ALA A 168 -7.15 -1.28 10.89
N THR A 169 -6.86 -0.18 10.19
CA THR A 169 -7.57 0.18 8.96
C THR A 169 -7.38 -0.89 7.90
N PHE A 170 -6.16 -1.38 7.70
CA PHE A 170 -5.89 -2.42 6.71
C PHE A 170 -6.44 -3.79 7.12
N ASP A 171 -6.43 -4.14 8.39
CA ASP A 171 -7.12 -5.35 8.88
C ASP A 171 -8.62 -5.31 8.60
N ALA A 172 -9.24 -4.18 8.84
CA ALA A 172 -10.67 -4.02 8.61
C ALA A 172 -11.06 -3.99 7.12
N LEU A 173 -10.14 -3.66 6.22
CA LEU A 173 -10.38 -3.72 4.76
C LEU A 173 -10.41 -5.16 4.23
N GLY A 174 -9.96 -6.14 4.99
CA GLY A 174 -9.94 -7.56 4.61
C GLY A 174 -11.26 -8.29 4.75
N GLY A 175 -11.18 -9.61 4.89
CA GLY A 175 -12.34 -10.48 5.08
C GLY A 175 -13.04 -10.33 6.43
N ASP A 176 -14.21 -10.93 6.58
CA ASP A 176 -14.95 -10.96 7.83
C ASP A 176 -14.37 -12.06 8.74
N ASN A 177 -13.46 -11.70 9.63
CA ASN A 177 -12.72 -12.61 10.50
C ASN A 177 -12.32 -11.95 11.81
N ALA A 178 -11.69 -12.71 12.71
CA ALA A 178 -11.29 -12.25 14.04
C ALA A 178 -10.30 -11.05 14.00
N ARG A 179 -9.48 -10.89 12.96
CA ARG A 179 -8.62 -9.69 12.79
C ARG A 179 -9.46 -8.45 12.54
N THR A 180 -10.44 -8.56 11.65
CA THR A 180 -11.43 -7.50 11.40
C THR A 180 -12.18 -7.13 12.67
N ASP A 181 -12.62 -8.11 13.47
CA ASP A 181 -13.33 -7.85 14.74
C ASP A 181 -12.47 -7.04 15.72
N ARG A 182 -11.20 -7.41 15.88
CA ARG A 182 -10.26 -6.66 16.74
C ARG A 182 -9.95 -5.26 16.22
N ALA A 183 -9.98 -5.05 14.91
CA ALA A 183 -9.68 -3.77 14.28
C ALA A 183 -10.81 -2.74 14.46
N PHE A 184 -12.08 -3.16 14.52
CA PHE A 184 -13.23 -2.25 14.52
C PHE A 184 -13.22 -1.21 15.64
N PRO A 185 -12.98 -1.52 16.92
CA PRO A 185 -12.90 -0.50 17.98
C PRO A 185 -11.84 0.56 17.68
N THR A 186 -10.69 0.16 17.17
CA THR A 186 -9.56 1.06 16.81
C THR A 186 -9.91 1.97 15.64
N ILE A 187 -10.66 1.49 14.65
CA ILE A 187 -11.14 2.32 13.55
C ILE A 187 -12.17 3.34 14.05
N MET A 188 -13.06 2.94 14.94
CA MET A 188 -14.04 3.87 15.52
C MET A 188 -13.36 4.97 16.33
N GLU A 189 -12.29 4.65 17.06
CA GLU A 189 -11.46 5.64 17.75
C GLU A 189 -10.79 6.62 16.77
N LEU A 190 -10.18 6.13 15.67
CA LEU A 190 -9.63 7.00 14.63
C LEU A 190 -10.69 7.94 14.04
N ARG A 191 -11.89 7.43 13.80
CA ARG A 191 -13.01 8.24 13.27
C ARG A 191 -13.43 9.32 14.25
N ALA A 192 -13.58 8.98 15.51
CA ALA A 192 -13.91 9.93 16.58
C ALA A 192 -12.81 11.00 16.71
N PHE A 193 -11.55 10.61 16.77
CA PHE A 193 -10.43 11.53 16.81
C PHE A 193 -10.44 12.52 15.63
N CYS A 194 -10.62 12.04 14.40
CA CYS A 194 -10.66 12.92 13.23
C CYS A 194 -11.86 13.88 13.23
N ALA A 195 -13.00 13.47 13.82
CA ALA A 195 -14.21 14.29 13.87
C ALA A 195 -14.20 15.30 15.02
N GLU A 196 -13.62 14.95 16.16
CA GLU A 196 -13.76 15.68 17.42
C GLU A 196 -12.51 16.44 17.82
N ASP A 197 -11.32 15.84 17.62
CA ASP A 197 -10.04 16.38 18.10
C ASP A 197 -9.25 17.14 17.04
N VAL A 198 -9.49 16.85 15.76
CA VAL A 198 -8.84 17.55 14.64
C VAL A 198 -9.60 18.85 14.33
N ARG A 199 -9.11 19.93 14.91
CA ARG A 199 -9.68 21.28 14.78
C ARG A 199 -8.60 22.29 14.38
N ARG A 200 -9.01 23.47 13.92
CA ARG A 200 -8.08 24.55 13.50
C ARG A 200 -7.07 24.95 14.58
N ASP A 201 -7.51 24.94 15.81
CA ASP A 201 -6.71 25.34 16.98
C ASP A 201 -5.84 24.21 17.55
N THR A 202 -6.09 22.96 17.14
CA THR A 202 -5.33 21.79 17.62
C THR A 202 -4.27 21.28 16.64
N VAL A 203 -4.37 21.65 15.37
CA VAL A 203 -3.42 21.23 14.33
C VAL A 203 -2.30 22.25 14.15
N ARG A 204 -1.10 21.78 13.83
CA ARG A 204 0.05 22.67 13.61
C ARG A 204 -0.16 23.56 12.39
N PRO A 205 0.02 24.89 12.50
CA PRO A 205 -0.08 25.80 11.34
C PRO A 205 0.86 25.38 10.19
N GLY A 206 0.38 25.50 8.96
CA GLY A 206 1.13 25.14 7.75
C GLY A 206 1.21 23.64 7.46
N SER A 207 0.72 22.77 8.37
CA SER A 207 0.67 21.31 8.16
C SER A 207 -0.29 20.89 7.05
N TRP A 208 -0.23 19.62 6.64
CA TRP A 208 -1.14 19.09 5.63
C TRP A 208 -2.60 19.17 6.06
N VAL A 209 -2.89 18.87 7.33
CA VAL A 209 -4.26 18.98 7.87
C VAL A 209 -4.70 20.43 7.97
N ALA A 210 -3.82 21.37 8.35
CA ALA A 210 -4.14 22.79 8.32
C ALA A 210 -4.48 23.31 6.91
N ARG A 211 -3.86 22.74 5.87
CA ARG A 211 -4.20 23.06 4.46
C ARG A 211 -5.61 22.60 4.06
N LEU A 212 -6.16 21.53 4.67
CA LEU A 212 -7.56 21.14 4.46
C LEU A 212 -8.51 22.22 4.98
N PHE A 213 -8.24 22.78 6.16
CA PHE A 213 -9.03 23.90 6.69
C PHE A 213 -8.92 25.14 5.81
N LYS A 214 -7.75 25.43 5.25
CA LYS A 214 -7.59 26.51 4.27
C LYS A 214 -8.41 26.26 3.00
N ALA A 215 -8.42 25.03 2.49
CA ALA A 215 -9.25 24.67 1.34
C ALA A 215 -10.76 24.82 1.60
N VAL A 216 -11.21 24.63 2.85
CA VAL A 216 -12.58 24.95 3.28
C VAL A 216 -12.84 26.46 3.19
N ASP A 217 -11.92 27.30 3.70
CA ASP A 217 -12.04 28.76 3.66
C ASP A 217 -12.09 29.31 2.22
N GLU A 218 -11.37 28.64 1.31
CA GLU A 218 -11.36 28.95 -0.13
C GLU A 218 -12.58 28.37 -0.88
N GLY A 219 -13.48 27.66 -0.20
CA GLY A 219 -14.65 27.02 -0.82
C GLY A 219 -14.31 25.84 -1.74
N SER A 220 -13.08 25.29 -1.66
CA SER A 220 -12.61 24.21 -2.51
C SER A 220 -13.08 22.82 -2.05
N ILE A 221 -13.40 22.66 -0.77
CA ILE A 221 -13.95 21.44 -0.17
C ILE A 221 -15.02 21.75 0.87
N ASP A 222 -15.96 20.83 1.05
CA ASP A 222 -16.95 20.89 2.13
C ASP A 222 -16.25 20.64 3.49
N PRO A 223 -16.55 21.41 4.56
CA PRO A 223 -16.05 21.17 5.91
C PRO A 223 -16.23 19.73 6.40
N ALA A 224 -17.31 19.06 6.03
CA ALA A 224 -17.58 17.66 6.37
C ALA A 224 -16.54 16.66 5.82
N LEU A 225 -15.75 17.06 4.81
CA LEU A 225 -14.70 16.23 4.22
C LEU A 225 -13.37 16.27 5.01
N VAL A 226 -13.17 17.27 5.89
CA VAL A 226 -11.89 17.40 6.64
C VAL A 226 -11.57 16.16 7.47
N PRO A 227 -12.49 15.58 8.27
CA PRO A 227 -12.22 14.35 9.02
C PRO A 227 -11.87 13.17 8.11
N MET A 228 -12.50 13.08 6.93
CA MET A 228 -12.29 11.99 5.99
C MET A 228 -10.93 12.10 5.30
N PHE A 229 -10.55 13.27 4.83
CA PHE A 229 -9.26 13.53 4.21
C PHE A 229 -8.10 13.45 5.21
N THR A 230 -8.35 13.79 6.48
CA THR A 230 -7.37 13.55 7.56
C THR A 230 -7.09 12.06 7.71
N ARG A 231 -8.10 11.18 7.65
CA ARG A 231 -7.92 9.72 7.65
C ARG A 231 -7.18 9.23 6.40
N ASP A 232 -7.43 9.85 5.23
CA ASP A 232 -6.73 9.52 3.98
C ASP A 232 -5.22 9.84 4.06
N TYR A 233 -4.81 10.77 4.92
CA TYR A 233 -3.41 11.01 5.22
C TYR A 233 -2.86 10.06 6.29
N ILE A 234 -3.64 9.70 7.32
CA ILE A 234 -3.16 8.88 8.45
C ILE A 234 -2.99 7.42 8.02
N ALA A 235 -4.08 6.79 7.55
CA ALA A 235 -4.14 5.34 7.39
C ALA A 235 -3.13 4.75 6.38
N PRO A 236 -2.91 5.31 5.17
CA PRO A 236 -2.03 4.70 4.19
C PRO A 236 -0.56 5.13 4.28
N SER A 237 -0.21 6.09 5.13
CA SER A 237 1.07 6.84 5.01
C SER A 237 2.25 6.17 5.69
N LEU A 238 2.04 5.22 6.58
CA LEU A 238 3.10 4.60 7.40
C LEU A 238 3.40 3.17 6.98
N ASP A 239 2.51 2.23 7.30
CA ASP A 239 2.76 0.79 7.21
C ASP A 239 3.20 0.35 5.80
N THR A 240 2.62 0.95 4.75
CA THR A 240 2.95 0.58 3.38
C THR A 240 4.38 0.92 3.01
N THR A 241 4.89 2.10 3.40
CA THR A 241 6.28 2.52 3.17
C THR A 241 7.23 1.76 4.08
N ILE A 242 6.85 1.54 5.34
CA ILE A 242 7.61 0.73 6.31
C ILE A 242 7.82 -0.68 5.76
N PHE A 243 6.76 -1.35 5.30
CA PHE A 243 6.86 -2.70 4.76
C PHE A 243 7.60 -2.75 3.43
N ALA A 244 7.41 -1.76 2.54
CA ALA A 244 8.20 -1.65 1.31
C ALA A 244 9.71 -1.52 1.61
N THR A 245 10.07 -0.70 2.60
CA THR A 245 11.46 -0.52 3.04
C THR A 245 12.01 -1.81 3.65
N GLY A 246 11.25 -2.48 4.53
CA GLY A 246 11.65 -3.77 5.10
C GLY A 246 11.89 -4.84 4.04
N HIS A 247 10.98 -4.96 3.05
CA HIS A 247 11.16 -5.87 1.93
C HIS A 247 12.38 -5.51 1.07
N LEU A 248 12.59 -4.23 0.77
CA LEU A 248 13.77 -3.78 0.02
C LEU A 248 15.07 -4.18 0.74
N MET A 249 15.16 -3.96 2.05
CA MET A 249 16.33 -4.34 2.85
C MET A 249 16.52 -5.86 2.86
N HIS A 250 15.45 -6.62 3.04
CA HIS A 250 15.51 -8.08 3.03
C HIS A 250 15.99 -8.61 1.66
N GLN A 251 15.47 -8.08 0.55
CA GLN A 251 15.89 -8.50 -0.79
C GLN A 251 17.37 -8.17 -1.05
N LEU A 252 17.82 -6.97 -0.70
CA LEU A 252 19.23 -6.57 -0.85
C LEU A 252 20.18 -7.39 0.04
N GLY A 253 19.75 -7.77 1.24
CA GLY A 253 20.53 -8.64 2.12
C GLY A 253 20.58 -10.10 1.65
N LYS A 254 19.51 -10.61 1.04
CA LYS A 254 19.45 -11.97 0.47
C LYS A 254 20.16 -12.10 -0.88
N ALA A 255 20.40 -11.00 -1.59
CA ALA A 255 21.06 -10.93 -2.88
C ALA A 255 22.28 -9.98 -2.83
N PRO A 256 23.41 -10.40 -2.20
CA PRO A 256 24.59 -9.54 -2.04
C PRO A 256 25.16 -9.01 -3.37
N ASP A 257 25.07 -9.79 -4.44
CA ASP A 257 25.46 -9.38 -5.79
C ASP A 257 24.65 -8.20 -6.31
N GLN A 258 23.37 -8.14 -5.97
CA GLN A 258 22.51 -7.01 -6.33
C GLN A 258 22.86 -5.77 -5.48
N TRP A 259 23.21 -5.94 -4.20
CA TRP A 259 23.71 -4.86 -3.38
C TRP A 259 25.03 -4.29 -3.90
N GLU A 260 25.97 -5.14 -4.30
CA GLU A 260 27.26 -4.73 -4.91
C GLU A 260 27.02 -3.95 -6.22
N LYS A 261 26.12 -4.43 -7.08
CA LYS A 261 25.72 -3.70 -8.30
C LYS A 261 25.14 -2.31 -7.97
N LEU A 262 24.28 -2.21 -6.94
CA LEU A 262 23.69 -0.94 -6.54
C LEU A 262 24.72 0.03 -6.00
N ARG A 263 25.70 -0.45 -5.22
CA ARG A 263 26.81 0.36 -4.74
C ARG A 263 27.70 0.87 -5.88
N ALA A 264 27.99 0.00 -6.85
CA ALA A 264 28.80 0.35 -8.03
C ALA A 264 28.07 1.31 -8.98
N ASN A 265 26.74 1.26 -9.04
CA ASN A 265 25.91 2.10 -9.90
C ASN A 265 24.66 2.62 -9.16
N PRO A 266 24.75 3.73 -8.40
CA PRO A 266 23.64 4.32 -7.68
C PRO A 266 22.47 4.80 -8.56
N GLU A 267 22.64 4.93 -9.87
CA GLU A 267 21.55 5.24 -10.79
C GLU A 267 20.48 4.14 -10.83
N LEU A 268 20.79 2.94 -10.34
CA LEU A 268 19.84 1.83 -10.19
C LEU A 268 18.90 2.00 -8.97
N ILE A 269 19.14 2.96 -8.07
CA ILE A 269 18.32 3.17 -6.85
C ILE A 269 16.82 3.30 -7.17
N PRO A 270 16.37 4.14 -8.12
CA PRO A 270 14.94 4.24 -8.42
C PRO A 270 14.34 2.91 -8.90
N ASN A 271 15.10 2.15 -9.67
CA ASN A 271 14.64 0.88 -10.20
C ASN A 271 14.61 -0.21 -9.12
N SER A 272 15.58 -0.22 -8.20
CA SER A 272 15.61 -1.15 -7.06
C SER A 272 14.39 -1.01 -6.16
N ILE A 273 13.93 0.22 -5.92
CA ILE A 273 12.71 0.51 -5.14
C ILE A 273 11.48 -0.04 -5.86
N ASN A 274 11.35 0.23 -7.17
CA ASN A 274 10.21 -0.27 -7.95
C ASN A 274 10.22 -1.82 -8.03
N GLU A 275 11.39 -2.45 -8.18
CA GLU A 275 11.50 -3.91 -8.22
C GLU A 275 11.15 -4.54 -6.86
N ALA A 276 11.56 -3.94 -5.75
CA ALA A 276 11.17 -4.41 -4.42
C ALA A 276 9.64 -4.32 -4.23
N VAL A 277 9.01 -3.21 -4.64
CA VAL A 277 7.54 -3.04 -4.55
C VAL A 277 6.80 -3.95 -5.54
N ARG A 278 7.39 -4.26 -6.71
CA ARG A 278 6.84 -5.27 -7.61
C ARG A 278 6.86 -6.65 -6.96
N LEU A 279 8.02 -7.08 -6.50
CA LEU A 279 8.24 -8.43 -5.99
C LEU A 279 7.46 -8.68 -4.70
N GLU A 280 7.50 -7.73 -3.77
CA GLU A 280 6.82 -7.79 -2.47
C GLU A 280 5.90 -6.58 -2.32
N SER A 281 4.75 -6.65 -2.97
CA SER A 281 3.75 -5.56 -2.88
C SER A 281 3.22 -5.45 -1.46
N PRO A 282 3.44 -4.33 -0.74
CA PRO A 282 2.95 -4.18 0.63
C PRO A 282 1.42 -4.31 0.73
N ILE A 283 0.69 -3.85 -0.27
CA ILE A 283 -0.75 -4.06 -0.40
C ILE A 283 -0.97 -5.25 -1.32
N ARG A 284 -1.60 -6.31 -0.80
CA ARG A 284 -1.92 -7.52 -1.58
C ARG A 284 -2.98 -7.28 -2.65
N GLY A 285 -3.96 -6.41 -2.39
CA GLY A 285 -5.02 -6.03 -3.31
C GLY A 285 -6.14 -5.28 -2.64
N PHE A 286 -6.99 -4.62 -3.41
CA PHE A 286 -8.23 -3.98 -2.97
C PHE A 286 -9.42 -4.48 -3.74
N THR A 287 -10.63 -4.35 -3.14
CA THR A 287 -11.85 -4.73 -3.83
C THR A 287 -12.44 -3.56 -4.62
N ARG A 288 -13.32 -3.93 -5.54
CA ARG A 288 -14.23 -3.04 -6.28
C ARG A 288 -15.63 -3.65 -6.25
N TYR A 289 -16.62 -2.82 -6.51
CA TYR A 289 -18.01 -3.26 -6.68
C TYR A 289 -18.38 -3.20 -8.16
N ALA A 290 -18.87 -4.31 -8.72
CA ALA A 290 -19.34 -4.38 -10.08
C ALA A 290 -20.71 -3.69 -10.19
N ARG A 291 -20.73 -2.41 -10.59
CA ARG A 291 -21.97 -1.66 -10.81
C ARG A 291 -22.82 -2.26 -11.92
N ASP A 292 -22.17 -2.78 -12.94
CA ASP A 292 -22.75 -3.53 -14.02
C ASP A 292 -21.95 -4.82 -14.27
N ALA A 293 -22.46 -5.75 -15.09
CA ALA A 293 -21.72 -6.96 -15.43
C ALA A 293 -20.39 -6.58 -16.09
N TYR A 294 -19.30 -7.26 -15.70
CA TYR A 294 -17.96 -7.04 -16.22
C TYR A 294 -17.38 -8.32 -16.81
N GLU A 295 -16.93 -8.25 -18.06
CA GLU A 295 -16.30 -9.37 -18.74
C GLU A 295 -14.78 -9.22 -18.71
N VAL A 296 -14.08 -10.29 -18.34
CA VAL A 296 -12.63 -10.38 -18.41
C VAL A 296 -12.22 -11.75 -18.96
N GLY A 297 -11.54 -11.75 -20.12
CA GLY A 297 -11.05 -12.97 -20.77
C GLY A 297 -12.12 -14.04 -21.01
N GLY A 298 -13.34 -13.65 -21.34
CA GLY A 298 -14.49 -14.53 -21.55
C GLY A 298 -15.22 -14.99 -20.28
N VAL A 299 -14.77 -14.55 -19.10
CA VAL A 299 -15.45 -14.82 -17.81
C VAL A 299 -16.34 -13.65 -17.46
N GLN A 300 -17.62 -13.94 -17.19
CA GLN A 300 -18.60 -12.92 -16.77
C GLN A 300 -18.67 -12.80 -15.26
N ILE A 301 -18.31 -11.62 -14.74
CA ILE A 301 -18.53 -11.21 -13.36
C ILE A 301 -19.91 -10.54 -13.30
N PRO A 302 -20.84 -11.01 -12.47
CA PRO A 302 -22.20 -10.47 -12.47
C PRO A 302 -22.25 -9.08 -11.83
N LYS A 303 -23.24 -8.28 -12.24
CA LYS A 303 -23.64 -7.05 -11.55
C LYS A 303 -23.87 -7.31 -10.06
N GLY A 304 -23.40 -6.41 -9.20
CA GLY A 304 -23.52 -6.53 -7.75
C GLY A 304 -22.40 -7.31 -7.06
N ALA A 305 -21.53 -7.96 -7.83
CA ALA A 305 -20.43 -8.73 -7.28
C ALA A 305 -19.35 -7.83 -6.65
N ARG A 306 -18.66 -8.37 -5.63
CA ARG A 306 -17.42 -7.82 -5.09
C ARG A 306 -16.24 -8.48 -5.79
N VAL A 307 -15.30 -7.67 -6.28
CA VAL A 307 -14.14 -8.14 -7.06
C VAL A 307 -12.86 -7.69 -6.36
N VAL A 308 -12.03 -8.63 -5.91
CA VAL A 308 -10.68 -8.32 -5.44
C VAL A 308 -9.70 -8.31 -6.62
N ILE A 309 -8.95 -7.22 -6.76
CA ILE A 309 -7.86 -7.10 -7.74
C ILE A 309 -6.57 -7.32 -6.98
N LEU A 310 -5.88 -8.43 -7.28
CA LEU A 310 -4.72 -8.91 -6.54
C LEU A 310 -3.43 -8.32 -7.12
N TYR A 311 -2.97 -7.19 -6.59
CA TYR A 311 -1.75 -6.49 -7.03
C TYR A 311 -0.50 -7.36 -6.89
N ALA A 312 -0.36 -8.02 -5.73
CA ALA A 312 0.77 -8.89 -5.45
C ALA A 312 0.81 -10.11 -6.39
N SER A 313 -0.36 -10.61 -6.81
CA SER A 313 -0.46 -11.66 -7.83
C SER A 313 -0.04 -11.15 -9.21
N ALA A 314 -0.61 -10.03 -9.65
CA ALA A 314 -0.34 -9.44 -10.96
C ALA A 314 1.15 -9.08 -11.13
N ASN A 315 1.77 -8.59 -10.08
CA ASN A 315 3.20 -8.26 -10.07
C ASN A 315 4.15 -9.47 -10.13
N ARG A 316 3.61 -10.68 -10.00
CA ARG A 316 4.34 -11.94 -10.16
C ARG A 316 3.76 -12.83 -11.28
N ASP A 317 2.98 -12.24 -12.19
CA ASP A 317 2.43 -12.97 -13.32
C ASP A 317 3.54 -13.33 -14.33
N GLU A 318 3.76 -14.62 -14.52
CA GLU A 318 4.75 -15.19 -15.45
C GLU A 318 4.43 -14.90 -16.93
N ARG A 319 3.19 -14.48 -17.24
CA ARG A 319 2.78 -14.01 -18.57
C ARG A 319 3.36 -12.64 -18.89
N ARG A 320 3.64 -11.85 -17.85
CA ARG A 320 4.19 -10.48 -17.95
C ARG A 320 5.67 -10.41 -17.61
N TRP A 321 6.12 -11.13 -16.58
CA TRP A 321 7.44 -11.00 -15.98
C TRP A 321 8.26 -12.27 -16.18
N THR A 322 9.40 -12.19 -16.83
CA THR A 322 10.35 -13.31 -16.90
C THR A 322 10.99 -13.50 -15.53
N ASN A 323 11.05 -14.75 -15.04
CA ASN A 323 11.55 -15.09 -13.69
C ASN A 323 10.92 -14.17 -12.61
N PRO A 324 9.58 -14.15 -12.45
CA PRO A 324 8.86 -13.18 -11.65
C PRO A 324 9.22 -13.20 -10.18
N GLU A 325 9.75 -14.31 -9.67
CA GLU A 325 10.13 -14.53 -8.27
C GLU A 325 11.53 -13.99 -7.93
N THR A 326 12.30 -13.56 -8.94
CA THR A 326 13.67 -13.09 -8.76
C THR A 326 13.72 -11.58 -8.58
N PHE A 327 14.44 -11.12 -7.55
CA PHE A 327 14.79 -9.72 -7.37
C PHE A 327 15.93 -9.35 -8.32
N ASP A 328 15.67 -8.44 -9.26
CA ASP A 328 16.60 -8.05 -10.31
C ASP A 328 16.57 -6.55 -10.53
N LEU A 329 17.65 -5.86 -10.15
CA LEU A 329 17.78 -4.39 -10.24
C LEU A 329 17.77 -3.87 -11.69
N GLU A 330 18.03 -4.71 -12.68
CA GLU A 330 18.08 -4.33 -14.09
C GLU A 330 16.76 -4.62 -14.81
N ARG A 331 15.80 -5.23 -14.12
CA ARG A 331 14.46 -5.47 -14.66
C ARG A 331 13.74 -4.15 -14.98
N LYS A 332 13.11 -4.06 -16.14
CA LYS A 332 12.24 -2.92 -16.50
C LYS A 332 10.89 -3.06 -15.79
N VAL A 333 10.66 -2.26 -14.74
CA VAL A 333 9.51 -2.39 -13.81
C VAL A 333 8.70 -1.11 -13.63
N SER A 334 8.77 -0.18 -14.57
CA SER A 334 8.07 1.12 -14.47
C SER A 334 6.55 1.02 -14.37
N ASP A 335 5.97 -0.07 -14.87
CA ASP A 335 4.55 -0.31 -15.04
C ASP A 335 3.94 -1.30 -14.04
N HIS A 336 4.69 -1.72 -12.98
CA HIS A 336 4.14 -2.59 -11.95
C HIS A 336 2.92 -1.95 -11.24
N VAL A 337 2.00 -2.78 -10.75
CA VAL A 337 0.77 -2.32 -10.10
C VAL A 337 0.84 -2.26 -8.57
N GLY A 338 2.03 -2.31 -7.97
CA GLY A 338 2.21 -2.21 -6.51
C GLY A 338 1.76 -0.86 -5.92
N PHE A 339 1.72 0.20 -6.73
CA PHE A 339 1.11 1.49 -6.39
C PHE A 339 -0.30 1.67 -6.97
N GLY A 340 -0.95 0.59 -7.42
CA GLY A 340 -2.23 0.65 -8.12
C GLY A 340 -2.10 1.13 -9.56
N HIS A 341 -3.25 1.38 -10.20
CA HIS A 341 -3.35 1.89 -11.57
C HIS A 341 -4.62 2.73 -11.74
N GLY A 342 -4.71 3.53 -12.81
CA GLY A 342 -5.88 4.35 -13.13
C GLY A 342 -6.06 5.54 -12.19
N ILE A 343 -7.31 5.96 -11.99
CA ILE A 343 -7.63 7.17 -11.21
C ILE A 343 -7.23 7.08 -9.74
N HIS A 344 -7.18 5.87 -9.19
CA HIS A 344 -6.79 5.60 -7.79
C HIS A 344 -5.32 5.19 -7.62
N ILE A 345 -4.44 5.48 -8.59
CA ILE A 345 -2.99 5.29 -8.42
C ILE A 345 -2.52 5.98 -7.13
N CYS A 346 -1.59 5.36 -6.41
CA CYS A 346 -1.15 5.81 -5.10
C CYS A 346 -0.74 7.30 -5.12
N MET A 347 -1.37 8.07 -4.26
CA MET A 347 -1.11 9.51 -4.10
C MET A 347 0.26 9.75 -3.46
N GLY A 348 0.64 8.91 -2.47
CA GLY A 348 1.88 9.00 -1.72
C GLY A 348 3.11 8.39 -2.40
N ALA A 349 2.99 7.86 -3.62
CA ALA A 349 4.08 7.12 -4.28
C ALA A 349 5.39 7.91 -4.41
N GLN A 350 5.32 9.24 -4.58
CA GLN A 350 6.51 10.08 -4.68
C GLN A 350 7.20 10.26 -3.33
N LEU A 351 6.43 10.41 -2.25
CA LEU A 351 6.97 10.49 -0.88
C LEU A 351 7.63 9.16 -0.49
N ALA A 352 6.95 8.04 -0.67
CA ALA A 352 7.49 6.72 -0.38
C ALA A 352 8.81 6.44 -1.14
N ARG A 353 8.85 6.79 -2.44
CA ARG A 353 10.08 6.68 -3.22
C ARG A 353 11.18 7.63 -2.75
N LEU A 354 10.84 8.82 -2.30
CA LEU A 354 11.80 9.80 -1.78
C LEU A 354 12.44 9.28 -0.49
N GLU A 355 11.64 8.76 0.45
CA GLU A 355 12.12 8.18 1.71
C GLU A 355 13.06 6.99 1.47
N MET A 356 12.62 6.00 0.68
CA MET A 356 13.45 4.83 0.35
C MET A 356 14.72 5.21 -0.44
N ARG A 357 14.62 6.18 -1.35
CA ARG A 357 15.79 6.69 -2.10
C ARG A 357 16.80 7.33 -1.17
N SER A 358 16.36 8.18 -0.24
CA SER A 358 17.24 8.87 0.70
C SER A 358 17.98 7.88 1.61
N LEU A 359 17.31 6.81 2.06
CA LEU A 359 17.95 5.71 2.79
C LEU A 359 19.03 5.02 1.95
N LEU A 360 18.70 4.59 0.72
CA LEU A 360 19.67 3.92 -0.14
C LEU A 360 20.85 4.81 -0.50
N GLN A 361 20.62 6.11 -0.78
CA GLN A 361 21.69 7.08 -1.04
C GLN A 361 22.64 7.24 0.15
N ALA A 362 22.11 7.24 1.39
CA ALA A 362 22.93 7.28 2.59
C ALA A 362 23.73 5.97 2.79
N MET A 363 23.15 4.82 2.38
CA MET A 363 23.75 3.50 2.58
C MET A 363 24.89 3.17 1.59
N VAL A 364 24.76 3.51 0.30
CA VAL A 364 25.67 3.03 -0.76
C VAL A 364 27.15 3.38 -0.51
N ALA A 365 27.43 4.50 0.15
CA ALA A 365 28.78 4.92 0.50
C ALA A 365 29.30 4.33 1.81
N LYS A 366 28.42 3.87 2.71
CA LYS A 366 28.76 3.55 4.11
C LYS A 366 28.62 2.09 4.48
N VAL A 367 27.83 1.34 3.72
CA VAL A 367 27.50 -0.06 3.99
C VAL A 367 28.16 -0.93 2.93
N ALA A 368 29.18 -1.72 3.32
CA ALA A 368 29.80 -2.68 2.41
C ALA A 368 28.88 -3.87 2.13
N ARG A 369 28.21 -4.38 3.18
CA ARG A 369 27.31 -5.54 3.08
C ARG A 369 26.14 -5.38 4.03
N ILE A 370 24.96 -5.86 3.60
CA ILE A 370 23.75 -5.97 4.40
C ILE A 370 23.60 -7.44 4.81
N GLU A 371 23.55 -7.71 6.09
CA GLU A 371 23.24 -9.03 6.64
C GLU A 371 21.82 -9.01 7.19
N VAL A 372 21.03 -10.03 6.84
CA VAL A 372 19.65 -10.20 7.30
C VAL A 372 19.44 -11.59 7.88
N GLY A 373 18.74 -11.66 9.00
CA GLY A 373 18.27 -12.90 9.60
C GLY A 373 16.88 -13.31 9.07
N GLU A 374 16.31 -14.34 9.70
CA GLU A 374 14.95 -14.79 9.35
C GLU A 374 13.91 -13.75 9.81
N PRO A 375 13.06 -13.25 8.90
CA PRO A 375 12.04 -12.28 9.23
C PRO A 375 10.86 -12.91 9.96
N MET A 376 10.23 -12.14 10.84
CA MET A 376 8.92 -12.47 11.37
C MET A 376 7.86 -11.66 10.60
N PHE A 377 6.94 -12.33 9.92
CA PHE A 377 5.86 -11.67 9.19
C PHE A 377 4.82 -11.03 10.11
N GLU A 378 4.27 -9.89 9.70
CA GLU A 378 3.10 -9.30 10.31
C GLU A 378 1.83 -9.98 9.79
N MET A 379 0.91 -10.27 10.71
CA MET A 379 -0.38 -10.89 10.40
C MET A 379 -1.43 -9.79 10.14
N ASN A 380 -1.62 -9.43 8.89
CA ASN A 380 -2.59 -8.42 8.49
C ASN A 380 -3.42 -8.89 7.28
N ASN A 381 -4.71 -8.56 7.26
CA ASN A 381 -5.63 -9.01 6.22
C ASN A 381 -5.30 -8.49 4.82
N VAL A 382 -4.70 -7.31 4.70
CA VAL A 382 -4.44 -6.65 3.41
C VAL A 382 -2.95 -6.38 3.19
N LEU A 383 -2.25 -6.05 4.25
CA LEU A 383 -0.82 -5.75 4.17
C LEU A 383 0.02 -7.03 4.21
N ARG A 384 1.16 -6.97 3.52
CA ARG A 384 2.24 -7.94 3.62
C ARG A 384 3.52 -7.20 4.00
N GLY A 385 4.11 -7.61 5.09
CA GLY A 385 5.35 -7.03 5.61
C GLY A 385 5.88 -7.81 6.81
N PHE A 386 6.93 -7.30 7.40
CA PHE A 386 7.57 -7.91 8.55
C PHE A 386 7.20 -7.18 9.83
N ARG A 387 6.97 -7.93 10.92
CA ARG A 387 6.93 -7.41 12.27
C ARG A 387 8.32 -7.12 12.79
N SER A 388 9.30 -7.97 12.42
CA SER A 388 10.70 -7.86 12.80
C SER A 388 11.58 -8.41 11.69
N LEU A 389 12.73 -7.80 11.48
CA LEU A 389 13.75 -8.21 10.53
C LEU A 389 15.12 -8.03 11.19
N PRO A 390 15.74 -9.09 11.76
CA PRO A 390 17.08 -8.99 12.30
C PRO A 390 18.08 -8.55 11.23
N MET A 391 18.86 -7.50 11.50
CA MET A 391 19.80 -6.93 10.53
C MET A 391 21.13 -6.54 11.16
N ARG A 392 22.15 -6.49 10.30
CA ARG A 392 23.44 -5.90 10.57
C ARG A 392 23.97 -5.20 9.33
N PHE A 393 24.55 -4.02 9.47
CA PHE A 393 25.35 -3.38 8.44
C PHE A 393 26.83 -3.63 8.68
N ILE A 394 27.53 -4.13 7.66
CA ILE A 394 28.99 -4.20 7.65
C ILE A 394 29.48 -2.88 7.04
N PRO A 395 30.24 -2.05 7.77
CA PRO A 395 30.76 -0.78 7.26
C PRO A 395 31.65 -0.96 6.03
N ALA A 396 31.70 0.07 5.14
CA ALA A 396 32.53 0.13 3.94
C ALA A 396 33.96 0.58 4.27
#